data_93e72861d53951d763369230b85994cf
#
_entry.id   93e72861d53951d763369230b85994cf
#
_cell.length_a   1.000
_cell.length_b   1.000
_cell.length_c   1.000
_cell.angle_alpha   90.00
_cell.angle_beta   90.00
_cell.angle_gamma   90.00
#
_symmetry.space_group_name_H-M   'P 1'
#
loop_
_entity.id
_entity.type
_entity.pdbx_description
1 polymer ?
#
loop_
_entity_poly.entity_id
_entity_poly.type
_entity_poly.pdbx_seq_one_letter_code
_entity_poly.pdbx_strand_id
1 'polypeptide(L)'
;MNSAFLRLFVAVTAFVLSVGLTSVVKMFQGEDARIAPVDFSRSGAYRTEVQFPVENVESDRLQLLEFYHEYGPAQTRHDRAFFERVETEDFTLFLGEHHLSREDDIRWMENLPNDVVYDRYADSVEILGDWAIAHGRMQARHVSGHMNSWGFIDVWVRRGDTWRIQSTTAID
;
A
#
# COMPACT_ATOMS: atom_id res chain seq x y z
N MET A 1 20.78 15.45 17.20
CA MET A 1 19.51 14.71 16.96
C MET A 1 18.37 15.69 17.25
N ASN A 2 17.68 16.16 16.22
CA ASN A 2 16.69 17.24 16.34
C ASN A 2 15.37 16.73 16.90
N SER A 3 14.96 17.22 18.07
CA SER A 3 13.74 16.83 18.80
C SER A 3 12.42 17.09 18.02
N ALA A 4 12.48 17.77 16.87
CA ALA A 4 11.34 18.01 16.00
C ALA A 4 10.90 16.75 15.23
N PHE A 5 11.84 15.86 14.90
CA PHE A 5 11.53 14.61 14.18
C PHE A 5 10.80 13.58 15.05
N LEU A 6 11.15 13.54 16.34
CA LEU A 6 10.50 12.63 17.29
C LEU A 6 9.06 13.07 17.63
N ARG A 7 8.75 14.38 17.50
CA ARG A 7 7.41 14.91 17.79
C ARG A 7 6.42 14.70 16.65
N LEU A 8 6.89 14.51 15.41
CA LEU A 8 6.03 14.20 14.28
C LEU A 8 5.50 12.75 14.36
N PHE A 9 6.30 11.84 14.91
CA PHE A 9 5.92 10.42 15.09
C PHE A 9 4.88 10.20 16.21
N VAL A 10 4.79 11.09 17.18
CA VAL A 10 3.89 10.95 18.35
C VAL A 10 2.53 11.65 18.13
N ALA A 11 2.41 12.55 17.15
CA ALA A 11 1.17 13.29 16.90
C ALA A 11 0.16 12.59 15.98
N VAL A 12 0.52 11.45 15.36
CA VAL A 12 -0.36 10.70 14.44
C VAL A 12 -1.34 9.76 15.15
N THR A 13 -1.25 9.59 16.46
CA THR A 13 -1.96 8.55 17.22
C THR A 13 -3.42 8.87 17.59
N ALA A 14 -4.08 9.90 17.07
CA ALA A 14 -5.36 10.32 17.64
C ALA A 14 -6.55 10.53 16.69
N PHE A 15 -6.49 10.24 15.38
CA PHE A 15 -7.64 10.59 14.52
C PHE A 15 -7.86 9.69 13.30
N VAL A 16 -8.10 8.39 13.45
CA VAL A 16 -8.51 7.52 12.33
C VAL A 16 -9.65 6.57 12.73
N LEU A 17 -10.89 7.07 12.73
CA LEU A 17 -12.08 6.20 12.83
C LEU A 17 -13.25 6.59 11.90
N SER A 18 -13.09 7.52 10.95
CA SER A 18 -14.21 7.90 10.09
C SER A 18 -13.94 8.15 8.60
N VAL A 19 -12.73 7.96 8.07
CA VAL A 19 -12.39 8.36 6.69
C VAL A 19 -12.06 7.18 5.76
N GLY A 20 -11.92 5.96 6.26
CA GLY A 20 -11.41 4.81 5.50
C GLY A 20 -12.23 4.38 4.28
N LEU A 21 -13.54 4.58 4.24
CA LEU A 21 -14.38 4.09 3.12
C LEU A 21 -14.61 5.12 2.01
N THR A 22 -14.52 6.40 2.29
CA THR A 22 -14.87 7.45 1.32
C THR A 22 -13.73 7.78 0.35
N SER A 23 -12.48 7.51 0.72
CA SER A 23 -11.30 7.84 -0.10
C SER A 23 -11.07 6.84 -1.23
N VAL A 24 -11.34 5.56 -1.01
CA VAL A 24 -11.20 4.52 -2.05
C VAL A 24 -12.19 4.75 -3.19
N VAL A 25 -13.40 5.24 -2.90
CA VAL A 25 -14.43 5.50 -3.92
C VAL A 25 -14.09 6.70 -4.81
N LYS A 26 -13.34 7.70 -4.32
CA LYS A 26 -12.96 8.87 -5.11
C LYS A 26 -11.85 8.62 -6.13
N MET A 27 -11.00 7.60 -5.94
CA MET A 27 -9.95 7.24 -6.91
C MET A 27 -10.48 6.66 -8.23
N PHE A 28 -11.72 6.18 -8.26
CA PHE A 28 -12.35 5.63 -9.47
C PHE A 28 -13.16 6.63 -10.30
N GLN A 29 -13.22 7.90 -9.90
CA GLN A 29 -13.91 8.93 -10.66
C GLN A 29 -12.93 9.70 -11.57
N GLY A 30 -12.51 9.05 -12.68
CA GLY A 30 -12.00 9.78 -13.84
C GLY A 30 -13.10 10.71 -14.38
N GLU A 31 -12.75 11.95 -14.74
CA GLU A 31 -13.68 13.06 -15.02
C GLU A 31 -14.66 12.87 -16.21
N ASP A 32 -14.69 11.71 -16.87
CA ASP A 32 -15.55 11.46 -18.04
C ASP A 32 -16.63 10.36 -17.89
N ALA A 33 -16.76 9.74 -16.72
CA ALA A 33 -17.84 8.80 -16.48
C ALA A 33 -19.07 9.50 -15.89
N ARG A 34 -19.96 10.00 -16.72
CA ARG A 34 -21.34 10.33 -16.32
C ARG A 34 -22.06 9.05 -15.94
N ILE A 35 -21.88 8.62 -14.72
CA ILE A 35 -22.66 7.51 -14.15
C ILE A 35 -24.05 8.09 -13.83
N ALA A 36 -25.06 7.63 -14.57
CA ALA A 36 -26.45 7.89 -14.23
C ALA A 36 -26.71 7.38 -12.80
N PRO A 37 -27.56 8.05 -12.01
CA PRO A 37 -27.87 7.61 -10.66
C PRO A 37 -28.44 6.19 -10.72
N VAL A 38 -27.75 5.26 -10.05
CA VAL A 38 -28.22 3.87 -9.93
C VAL A 38 -29.38 3.84 -8.95
N ASP A 39 -30.55 3.52 -9.46
CA ASP A 39 -31.75 3.30 -8.65
C ASP A 39 -31.63 1.97 -7.91
N PHE A 40 -31.25 2.00 -6.64
CA PHE A 40 -31.15 0.85 -5.77
C PHE A 40 -32.49 0.26 -5.31
N SER A 41 -33.63 0.83 -5.75
CA SER A 41 -34.97 0.36 -5.33
C SER A 41 -35.44 -0.92 -6.04
N ARG A 42 -34.75 -1.35 -7.09
CA ARG A 42 -35.00 -2.62 -7.75
C ARG A 42 -34.01 -3.68 -7.28
N SER A 43 -34.32 -4.32 -6.16
CA SER A 43 -33.64 -5.51 -5.65
C SER A 43 -33.92 -6.73 -6.54
N GLY A 44 -33.35 -6.75 -7.71
CA GLY A 44 -33.19 -7.95 -8.53
C GLY A 44 -31.68 -8.25 -8.54
N ALA A 45 -31.32 -9.37 -7.95
CA ALA A 45 -29.94 -9.82 -7.79
C ALA A 45 -29.15 -9.84 -9.12
N TYR A 46 -28.55 -8.73 -9.48
CA TYR A 46 -27.43 -8.74 -10.43
C TYR A 46 -26.14 -8.92 -9.65
N ARG A 47 -25.94 -10.14 -9.14
CA ARG A 47 -24.60 -10.60 -8.83
C ARG A 47 -23.94 -10.89 -10.17
N THR A 48 -23.39 -9.86 -10.81
CA THR A 48 -22.45 -10.07 -11.91
C THR A 48 -21.21 -10.66 -11.26
N GLU A 49 -21.17 -11.97 -11.16
CA GLU A 49 -19.99 -12.73 -10.79
C GLU A 49 -19.00 -12.55 -11.95
N VAL A 50 -18.13 -11.56 -11.84
CA VAL A 50 -17.00 -11.41 -12.75
C VAL A 50 -16.08 -12.57 -12.43
N GLN A 51 -16.24 -13.68 -13.17
CA GLN A 51 -15.34 -14.83 -13.09
C GLN A 51 -14.04 -14.42 -13.78
N PHE A 52 -13.06 -14.00 -13.00
CA PHE A 52 -11.68 -13.91 -13.48
C PHE A 52 -11.16 -15.35 -13.71
N PRO A 53 -10.31 -15.58 -14.75
CA PRO A 53 -9.70 -16.88 -14.97
C PRO A 53 -8.94 -17.33 -13.71
N VAL A 54 -9.38 -18.39 -13.07
CA VAL A 54 -8.85 -18.89 -11.79
C VAL A 54 -7.38 -19.31 -11.90
N GLU A 55 -6.92 -19.68 -13.10
CA GLU A 55 -5.58 -20.22 -13.33
C GLU A 55 -4.43 -19.25 -13.03
N ASN A 56 -4.66 -17.94 -13.06
CA ASN A 56 -3.62 -16.94 -12.80
C ASN A 56 -3.63 -16.39 -11.37
N VAL A 57 -4.75 -16.51 -10.64
CA VAL A 57 -4.92 -15.87 -9.32
C VAL A 57 -3.91 -16.36 -8.30
N GLU A 58 -3.64 -17.66 -8.25
CA GLU A 58 -2.70 -18.22 -7.27
C GLU A 58 -1.25 -17.88 -7.64
N SER A 59 -0.90 -17.90 -8.93
CA SER A 59 0.41 -17.47 -9.41
C SER A 59 0.66 -15.99 -9.09
N ASP A 60 -0.35 -15.15 -9.31
CA ASP A 60 -0.28 -13.72 -8.99
C ASP A 60 -0.12 -13.48 -7.49
N ARG A 61 -0.86 -14.24 -6.68
CA ARG A 61 -0.74 -14.16 -5.22
C ARG A 61 0.67 -14.51 -4.75
N LEU A 62 1.24 -15.59 -5.27
CA LEU A 62 2.60 -16.00 -4.96
C LEU A 62 3.63 -14.95 -5.37
N GLN A 63 3.47 -14.36 -6.56
CA GLN A 63 4.33 -13.27 -7.02
C GLN A 63 4.28 -12.05 -6.09
N LEU A 64 3.07 -11.66 -5.65
CA LEU A 64 2.92 -10.55 -4.71
C LEU A 64 3.51 -10.87 -3.34
N LEU A 65 3.37 -12.08 -2.84
CA LEU A 65 3.98 -12.50 -1.57
C LEU A 65 5.52 -12.48 -1.64
N GLU A 66 6.10 -12.81 -2.78
CA GLU A 66 7.55 -12.72 -3.00
C GLU A 66 8.06 -11.27 -2.89
N PHE A 67 7.31 -10.29 -3.40
CA PHE A 67 7.64 -8.88 -3.20
C PHE A 67 7.73 -8.49 -1.73
N TYR A 68 6.82 -9.00 -0.89
CA TYR A 68 6.86 -8.68 0.54
C TYR A 68 8.08 -9.30 1.23
N HIS A 69 8.55 -10.46 0.80
CA HIS A 69 9.79 -11.05 1.29
C HIS A 69 11.02 -10.20 0.97
N GLU A 70 11.04 -9.54 -0.19
CA GLU A 70 12.14 -8.68 -0.60
C GLU A 70 12.04 -7.26 -0.02
N TYR A 71 10.84 -6.76 0.23
CA TYR A 71 10.57 -5.35 0.55
C TYR A 71 11.32 -4.89 1.82
N GLY A 72 11.15 -5.58 2.94
CA GLY A 72 11.80 -5.23 4.20
C GLY A 72 13.33 -5.24 4.10
N PRO A 73 13.96 -6.31 3.57
CA PRO A 73 15.39 -6.33 3.28
C PRO A 73 15.85 -5.21 2.34
N ALA A 74 15.11 -4.88 1.29
CA ALA A 74 15.44 -3.78 0.39
C ALA A 74 15.40 -2.42 1.12
N GLN A 75 14.39 -2.21 1.95
CA GLN A 75 14.28 -1.02 2.80
C GLN A 75 15.45 -0.90 3.78
N THR A 76 15.84 -2.01 4.43
CA THR A 76 16.98 -2.06 5.34
C THR A 76 18.30 -1.73 4.64
N ARG A 77 18.43 -2.06 3.34
CA ARG A 77 19.63 -1.76 2.54
C ARG A 77 19.55 -0.42 1.82
N HIS A 78 18.44 0.32 1.96
CA HIS A 78 18.19 1.57 1.22
C HIS A 78 18.26 1.37 -0.31
N ASP A 79 17.69 0.27 -0.80
CA ASP A 79 17.80 -0.18 -2.19
C ASP A 79 16.86 0.62 -3.11
N ARG A 80 17.32 1.77 -3.55
CA ARG A 80 16.59 2.65 -4.47
C ARG A 80 16.07 1.91 -5.71
N ALA A 81 16.91 1.05 -6.30
CA ALA A 81 16.55 0.35 -7.53
C ALA A 81 15.39 -0.63 -7.33
N PHE A 82 15.27 -1.21 -6.12
CA PHE A 82 14.12 -2.02 -5.77
C PHE A 82 12.82 -1.18 -5.80
N PHE A 83 12.78 -0.04 -5.12
CA PHE A 83 11.60 0.82 -5.06
C PHE A 83 11.23 1.39 -6.43
N GLU A 84 12.20 1.83 -7.23
CA GLU A 84 11.97 2.26 -8.62
C GLU A 84 11.37 1.15 -9.50
N ARG A 85 11.65 -0.11 -9.20
CA ARG A 85 11.10 -1.25 -9.93
C ARG A 85 9.70 -1.62 -9.48
N VAL A 86 9.42 -1.55 -8.16
CA VAL A 86 8.16 -2.06 -7.60
C VAL A 86 7.05 -1.01 -7.50
N GLU A 87 7.38 0.28 -7.49
CA GLU A 87 6.40 1.36 -7.46
C GLU A 87 6.08 1.86 -8.87
N THR A 88 4.81 2.28 -9.08
CA THR A 88 4.43 2.96 -10.31
C THR A 88 5.00 4.38 -10.34
N GLU A 89 5.04 5.02 -11.52
CA GLU A 89 5.51 6.41 -11.64
C GLU A 89 4.65 7.40 -10.85
N ASP A 90 3.35 7.10 -10.75
CA ASP A 90 2.34 7.87 -10.02
C ASP A 90 2.04 7.32 -8.62
N PHE A 91 2.97 6.52 -8.06
CA PHE A 91 2.86 6.00 -6.70
C PHE A 91 2.63 7.09 -5.66
N THR A 92 1.81 6.78 -4.67
CA THR A 92 1.53 7.67 -3.53
C THR A 92 1.53 6.89 -2.22
N LEU A 93 2.32 7.35 -1.26
CA LEU A 93 2.27 6.89 0.12
C LEU A 93 1.39 7.82 0.96
N PHE A 94 0.36 7.28 1.59
CA PHE A 94 -0.54 8.00 2.50
C PHE A 94 -0.16 7.74 3.95
N LEU A 95 0.11 8.82 4.70
CA LEU A 95 0.47 8.83 6.12
C LEU A 95 -0.53 9.72 6.88
N GLY A 96 -1.72 9.20 7.18
CA GLY A 96 -2.82 9.99 7.71
C GLY A 96 -3.25 11.09 6.73
N GLU A 97 -3.12 12.37 7.11
CA GLU A 97 -3.46 13.52 6.26
C GLU A 97 -2.32 13.91 5.29
N HIS A 98 -1.14 13.32 5.43
CA HIS A 98 0.01 13.60 4.58
C HIS A 98 0.14 12.54 3.48
N HIS A 99 0.73 12.95 2.36
CA HIS A 99 1.07 12.03 1.30
C HIS A 99 2.44 12.36 0.72
N LEU A 100 3.16 11.33 0.32
CA LEU A 100 4.45 11.43 -0.35
C LEU A 100 4.29 10.92 -1.79
N SER A 101 4.92 11.63 -2.72
CA SER A 101 5.12 11.11 -4.07
C SER A 101 6.14 9.99 -4.07
N ARG A 102 6.23 9.22 -5.16
CA ARG A 102 7.27 8.18 -5.36
C ARG A 102 8.67 8.70 -5.05
N GLU A 103 9.05 9.85 -5.60
CA GLU A 103 10.40 10.40 -5.42
C GLU A 103 10.64 10.82 -3.96
N ASP A 104 9.62 11.33 -3.27
CA ASP A 104 9.74 11.71 -1.86
C ASP A 104 9.81 10.46 -0.97
N ASP A 105 9.06 9.40 -1.30
CA ASP A 105 9.12 8.11 -0.60
C ASP A 105 10.49 7.46 -0.76
N ILE A 106 11.01 7.36 -1.99
CA ILE A 106 12.34 6.82 -2.26
C ILE A 106 13.41 7.62 -1.52
N ARG A 107 13.33 8.95 -1.56
CA ARG A 107 14.26 9.83 -0.81
C ARG A 107 14.16 9.61 0.69
N TRP A 108 12.96 9.39 1.19
CA TRP A 108 12.76 9.07 2.61
C TRP A 108 13.39 7.73 2.95
N MET A 109 13.20 6.69 2.12
CA MET A 109 13.82 5.37 2.27
C MET A 109 15.36 5.44 2.30
N GLU A 110 15.97 6.25 1.42
CA GLU A 110 17.43 6.46 1.38
C GLU A 110 18.00 7.09 2.66
N ASN A 111 17.17 7.81 3.42
CA ASN A 111 17.55 8.53 4.64
C ASN A 111 17.12 7.82 5.93
N LEU A 112 16.65 6.58 5.84
CA LEU A 112 16.30 5.79 7.03
C LEU A 112 17.53 5.50 7.90
N PRO A 113 17.34 5.29 9.21
CA PRO A 113 18.45 4.95 10.09
C PRO A 113 19.08 3.59 9.71
N ASN A 114 20.42 3.53 9.67
CA ASN A 114 21.19 2.31 9.36
C ASN A 114 21.15 1.25 10.48
N ASP A 115 20.68 1.60 11.66
CA ASP A 115 20.61 0.76 12.85
C ASP A 115 19.18 0.20 13.07
N VAL A 116 18.36 0.22 12.03
CA VAL A 116 16.99 -0.33 12.03
C VAL A 116 16.86 -1.39 10.94
N VAL A 117 16.35 -2.55 11.32
CA VAL A 117 15.96 -3.63 10.40
C VAL A 117 14.45 -3.55 10.16
N TYR A 118 14.07 -3.60 8.90
CA TYR A 118 12.68 -3.55 8.48
C TYR A 118 12.23 -4.92 7.99
N ASP A 119 11.05 -5.34 8.45
CA ASP A 119 10.34 -6.52 7.98
C ASP A 119 8.95 -6.08 7.52
N ARG A 120 8.53 -6.55 6.33
CA ARG A 120 7.20 -6.26 5.78
C ARG A 120 6.57 -7.55 5.29
N TYR A 121 5.34 -7.81 5.69
CA TYR A 121 4.61 -9.01 5.28
C TYR A 121 3.12 -8.72 5.12
N ALA A 122 2.52 -9.36 4.10
CA ALA A 122 1.08 -9.31 3.90
C ALA A 122 0.39 -10.39 4.73
N ASP A 123 -0.66 -9.99 5.45
CA ASP A 123 -1.57 -10.90 6.15
C ASP A 123 -2.63 -11.45 5.18
N SER A 124 -2.99 -10.68 4.15
CA SER A 124 -3.91 -11.08 3.08
C SER A 124 -3.60 -10.38 1.77
N VAL A 125 -3.89 -11.07 0.66
CA VAL A 125 -3.82 -10.54 -0.70
C VAL A 125 -5.09 -10.94 -1.44
N GLU A 126 -5.83 -9.97 -1.95
CA GLU A 126 -7.02 -10.15 -2.77
C GLU A 126 -6.72 -9.71 -4.20
N ILE A 127 -6.90 -10.61 -5.18
CA ILE A 127 -6.67 -10.35 -6.61
C ILE A 127 -8.00 -9.98 -7.26
N LEU A 128 -8.04 -8.84 -7.95
CA LEU A 128 -9.21 -8.25 -8.60
C LEU A 128 -8.89 -7.95 -10.08
N GLY A 129 -8.60 -8.98 -10.86
CA GLY A 129 -8.15 -8.85 -12.25
C GLY A 129 -6.76 -8.22 -12.33
N ASP A 130 -6.63 -7.06 -12.96
CA ASP A 130 -5.36 -6.33 -13.06
C ASP A 130 -5.05 -5.46 -11.83
N TRP A 131 -5.84 -5.59 -10.77
CA TRP A 131 -5.63 -4.95 -9.48
C TRP A 131 -5.49 -5.98 -8.38
N ALA A 132 -4.78 -5.62 -7.32
CA ALA A 132 -4.81 -6.39 -6.09
C ALA A 132 -4.77 -5.44 -4.89
N ILE A 133 -5.35 -5.91 -3.79
CA ILE A 133 -5.30 -5.23 -2.51
C ILE A 133 -4.61 -6.16 -1.52
N ALA A 134 -3.59 -5.66 -0.85
CA ALA A 134 -2.92 -6.38 0.21
C ALA A 134 -3.03 -5.62 1.53
N HIS A 135 -3.34 -6.34 2.59
CA HIS A 135 -3.29 -5.87 3.96
C HIS A 135 -2.14 -6.56 4.67
N GLY A 136 -1.41 -5.82 5.48
CA GLY A 136 -0.29 -6.41 6.17
C GLY A 136 0.27 -5.51 7.27
N ARG A 137 1.46 -5.90 7.73
CA ARG A 137 2.17 -5.21 8.79
C ARG A 137 3.61 -4.95 8.40
N MET A 138 4.10 -3.82 8.85
CA MET A 138 5.50 -3.47 8.84
C MET A 138 6.04 -3.42 10.26
N GLN A 139 7.24 -3.92 10.45
CA GLN A 139 7.97 -3.85 11.70
C GLN A 139 9.33 -3.18 11.46
N ALA A 140 9.68 -2.28 12.37
CA ALA A 140 10.99 -1.63 12.42
C ALA A 140 11.65 -2.01 13.74
N ARG A 141 12.74 -2.75 13.68
CA ARG A 141 13.50 -3.26 14.84
C ARG A 141 14.83 -2.55 14.93
N HIS A 142 14.99 -1.73 15.94
CA HIS A 142 16.24 -1.05 16.24
C HIS A 142 17.25 -1.98 16.90
N VAL A 143 18.54 -1.79 16.69
CA VAL A 143 19.61 -2.60 17.32
C VAL A 143 19.57 -2.57 18.84
N SER A 144 18.99 -1.55 19.46
CA SER A 144 18.74 -1.47 20.90
C SER A 144 17.67 -2.44 21.42
N GLY A 145 16.97 -3.15 20.51
CA GLY A 145 15.86 -4.04 20.84
C GLY A 145 14.49 -3.34 20.85
N HIS A 146 14.43 -2.02 20.67
CA HIS A 146 13.16 -1.32 20.52
C HIS A 146 12.51 -1.72 19.18
N MET A 147 11.19 -1.99 19.20
CA MET A 147 10.43 -2.41 18.03
C MET A 147 9.19 -1.55 17.88
N ASN A 148 8.97 -1.04 16.68
CA ASN A 148 7.73 -0.40 16.26
C ASN A 148 7.03 -1.30 15.25
N SER A 149 5.70 -1.28 15.24
CA SER A 149 4.89 -1.99 14.25
C SER A 149 3.70 -1.15 13.86
N TRP A 150 3.34 -1.19 12.59
CA TRP A 150 2.14 -0.53 12.05
C TRP A 150 1.58 -1.34 10.90
N GLY A 151 0.28 -1.15 10.62
CA GLY A 151 -0.39 -1.80 9.51
C GLY A 151 -0.18 -1.04 8.20
N PHE A 152 -0.48 -1.70 7.09
CA PHE A 152 -0.57 -1.05 5.79
C PHE A 152 -1.68 -1.66 4.93
N ILE A 153 -2.14 -0.87 3.97
CA ILE A 153 -2.95 -1.31 2.83
C ILE A 153 -2.19 -0.90 1.57
N ASP A 154 -1.86 -1.88 0.72
CA ASP A 154 -1.26 -1.64 -0.58
C ASP A 154 -2.29 -1.89 -1.67
N VAL A 155 -2.33 -0.99 -2.64
CA VAL A 155 -3.04 -1.17 -3.89
C VAL A 155 -2.00 -1.46 -4.97
N TRP A 156 -2.15 -2.62 -5.60
CA TRP A 156 -1.30 -3.09 -6.68
C TRP A 156 -2.00 -3.00 -8.01
N VAL A 157 -1.25 -2.77 -9.06
CA VAL A 157 -1.73 -2.76 -10.43
C VAL A 157 -0.79 -3.58 -11.31
N ARG A 158 -1.37 -4.36 -12.22
CA ARG A 158 -0.61 -5.09 -13.23
C ARG A 158 -0.20 -4.13 -14.35
N ARG A 159 1.09 -4.13 -14.68
CA ARG A 159 1.67 -3.40 -15.82
C ARG A 159 2.41 -4.39 -16.70
N GLY A 160 1.80 -4.78 -17.83
CA GLY A 160 2.30 -5.90 -18.61
C GLY A 160 2.26 -7.20 -17.79
N ASP A 161 3.39 -7.87 -17.67
CA ASP A 161 3.53 -9.14 -16.95
C ASP A 161 3.99 -8.96 -15.49
N THR A 162 4.04 -7.72 -14.97
CA THR A 162 4.55 -7.44 -13.62
C THR A 162 3.54 -6.67 -12.78
N TRP A 163 3.53 -6.96 -11.48
CA TRP A 163 2.81 -6.20 -10.49
C TRP A 163 3.63 -5.02 -9.97
N ARG A 164 2.97 -3.87 -9.78
CA ARG A 164 3.57 -2.68 -9.18
C ARG A 164 2.64 -2.08 -8.13
N ILE A 165 3.21 -1.50 -7.08
CA ILE A 165 2.45 -0.78 -6.06
C ILE A 165 2.05 0.57 -6.63
N GLN A 166 0.73 0.82 -6.67
CA GLN A 166 0.14 2.10 -7.04
C GLN A 166 0.04 3.05 -5.85
N SER A 167 -0.31 2.51 -4.69
CA SER A 167 -0.34 3.28 -3.45
C SER A 167 -0.16 2.40 -2.23
N THR A 168 0.36 3.00 -1.18
CA THR A 168 0.42 2.45 0.18
C THR A 168 -0.29 3.40 1.13
N THR A 169 -1.15 2.87 1.99
CA THR A 169 -1.74 3.61 3.13
C THR A 169 -1.22 3.00 4.42
N ALA A 170 -0.51 3.78 5.22
CA ALA A 170 -0.14 3.38 6.57
C ALA A 170 -1.36 3.47 7.50
N ILE A 171 -1.54 2.45 8.33
CA ILE A 171 -2.62 2.36 9.32
C ILE A 171 -2.03 2.03 10.69
N ASP A 172 -2.57 2.64 11.74
CA ASP A 172 -2.16 2.41 13.13
C ASP A 172 -2.75 1.11 13.70
#